data_3745957a7354f49564bca474f8fb38c6
#
_entry.id   3745957a7354f49564bca474f8fb38c6
#
_cell.length_a   1.000
_cell.length_b   1.000
_cell.length_c   1.000
_cell.angle_alpha   90.00
_cell.angle_beta   90.00
_cell.angle_gamma   90.00
#
_symmetry.space_group_name_H-M   'P 1'
#
loop_
_entity.id
_entity.type
_entity.pdbx_description
1 polymer ?
#
loop_
_entity_poly.entity_id
_entity_poly.type
_entity_poly.pdbx_seq_one_letter_code
_entity_poly.pdbx_strand_id
1 'polypeptide(L)'
;MTVLAPRLARWWARFLGQGEAQAPPTPDLAHRLARLQLAAGRRVAAPWAGAYRSAFRGTGLEFAGVREYAPGDDSRAVDWRVTARTGRLAVRLYREERDRTVLFVVDASAVMEAGSGDRTLRDLAAEAVATIGAAALASGDRVGLLVWADRRVALHAPRRRPESLLAITRALLT
;
A
#
# COMPACT_ATOMS: atom_id res chain seq x y z
N MET A 1 -3.32 26.05 -13.25
CA MET A 1 -3.44 24.89 -12.33
C MET A 1 -2.05 24.37 -11.99
N THR A 2 -1.27 24.94 -11.09
CA THR A 2 0.00 24.29 -10.66
C THR A 2 0.69 25.10 -9.52
N VAL A 3 0.00 25.37 -8.42
CA VAL A 3 0.61 26.11 -7.28
C VAL A 3 0.55 25.31 -5.97
N LEU A 4 -0.06 24.12 -5.94
CA LEU A 4 -0.17 23.33 -4.70
C LEU A 4 1.05 22.45 -4.39
N ALA A 5 1.81 22.05 -5.38
CA ALA A 5 2.92 21.10 -5.23
C ALA A 5 4.08 21.57 -4.31
N PRO A 6 4.59 22.83 -4.37
CA PRO A 6 5.72 23.22 -3.54
C PRO A 6 5.37 23.47 -2.07
N ARG A 7 4.10 23.78 -1.75
CA ARG A 7 3.65 23.94 -0.36
C ARG A 7 3.47 22.59 0.33
N LEU A 8 2.95 21.59 -0.37
CA LEU A 8 2.86 20.21 0.10
C LEU A 8 4.26 19.62 0.35
N ALA A 9 5.21 19.80 -0.56
CA ALA A 9 6.57 19.27 -0.40
C ALA A 9 7.29 19.82 0.82
N ARG A 10 7.15 21.12 1.12
CA ARG A 10 7.73 21.74 2.34
C ARG A 10 7.00 21.32 3.61
N TRP A 11 5.71 21.08 3.53
CA TRP A 11 4.91 20.54 4.63
C TRP A 11 5.33 19.08 4.92
N TRP A 12 5.53 18.27 3.89
CA TRP A 12 6.07 16.91 3.98
C TRP A 12 7.44 16.83 4.66
N ALA A 13 8.36 17.71 4.32
CA ALA A 13 9.71 17.73 4.88
C ALA A 13 9.72 18.01 6.40
N ARG A 14 8.76 18.79 6.88
CA ARG A 14 8.65 19.16 8.31
C ARG A 14 8.09 18.02 9.17
N PHE A 15 7.30 17.12 8.58
CA PHE A 15 6.69 15.95 9.25
C PHE A 15 7.58 14.70 9.27
N LEU A 16 8.50 14.57 8.33
CA LEU A 16 9.39 13.41 8.23
C LEU A 16 10.43 13.32 9.36
N GLY A 17 10.53 14.34 10.23
CA GLY A 17 11.50 14.41 11.33
C GLY A 17 11.03 13.90 12.70
N GLN A 18 9.74 13.51 12.86
CA GLN A 18 9.20 13.13 14.17
C GLN A 18 8.87 11.63 14.21
N GLY A 19 9.88 10.81 14.19
CA GLY A 19 9.79 9.40 14.60
C GLY A 19 9.92 9.31 16.13
N GLU A 20 8.86 9.61 16.88
CA GLU A 20 8.84 9.35 18.32
C GLU A 20 8.93 7.84 18.55
N ALA A 21 9.87 7.43 19.40
CA ALA A 21 9.93 6.08 19.93
C ALA A 21 8.64 5.80 20.72
N GLN A 22 7.74 5.05 20.13
CA GLN A 22 6.45 4.75 20.75
C GLN A 22 6.62 3.81 21.93
N ALA A 23 6.03 4.16 23.08
CA ALA A 23 5.96 3.31 24.27
C ALA A 23 5.40 1.91 23.92
N PRO A 24 5.77 0.83 24.65
CA PRO A 24 5.21 -0.50 24.40
C PRO A 24 3.68 -0.48 24.52
N PRO A 25 2.96 -1.27 23.69
CA PRO A 25 1.52 -1.28 23.71
C PRO A 25 1.01 -1.87 25.05
N THR A 26 -0.13 -1.35 25.54
CA THR A 26 -0.83 -1.98 26.66
C THR A 26 -1.24 -3.42 26.29
N PRO A 27 -1.42 -4.34 27.27
CA PRO A 27 -1.81 -5.72 26.98
C PRO A 27 -3.07 -5.84 26.11
N ASP A 28 -4.08 -5.00 26.35
CA ASP A 28 -5.31 -4.97 25.57
C ASP A 28 -5.04 -4.55 24.12
N LEU A 29 -4.29 -3.48 23.92
CA LEU A 29 -3.89 -3.00 22.60
C LEU A 29 -3.05 -4.06 21.85
N ALA A 30 -2.16 -4.75 22.55
CA ALA A 30 -1.38 -5.85 21.98
C ALA A 30 -2.27 -7.00 21.49
N HIS A 31 -3.28 -7.38 22.26
CA HIS A 31 -4.28 -8.39 21.89
C HIS A 31 -5.12 -7.96 20.68
N ARG A 32 -5.54 -6.70 20.63
CA ARG A 32 -6.30 -6.14 19.49
C ARG A 32 -5.44 -6.16 18.22
N LEU A 33 -4.18 -5.71 18.30
CA LEU A 33 -3.24 -5.73 17.19
C LEU A 33 -2.95 -7.15 16.70
N ALA A 34 -2.72 -8.11 17.60
CA ALA A 34 -2.48 -9.51 17.23
C ALA A 34 -3.69 -10.12 16.51
N ARG A 35 -4.91 -9.86 16.98
CA ARG A 35 -6.14 -10.30 16.30
C ARG A 35 -6.26 -9.72 14.89
N LEU A 36 -5.97 -8.43 14.72
CA LEU A 36 -6.01 -7.76 13.42
C LEU A 36 -4.96 -8.32 12.46
N GLN A 37 -3.74 -8.57 12.92
CA GLN A 37 -2.68 -9.17 12.11
C GLN A 37 -3.03 -10.59 11.66
N LEU A 38 -3.58 -11.41 12.56
CA LEU A 38 -4.03 -12.76 12.23
C LEU A 38 -5.21 -12.74 11.25
N ALA A 39 -6.15 -11.82 11.41
CA ALA A 39 -7.27 -11.66 10.49
C ALA A 39 -6.80 -11.17 9.12
N ALA A 40 -5.92 -10.18 9.07
CA ALA A 40 -5.33 -9.67 7.84
C ALA A 40 -4.51 -10.75 7.12
N GLY A 41 -3.65 -11.49 7.84
CA GLY A 41 -2.85 -12.58 7.26
C GLY A 41 -3.70 -13.68 6.64
N ARG A 42 -4.79 -14.10 7.32
CA ARG A 42 -5.73 -15.10 6.77
C ARG A 42 -6.50 -14.58 5.57
N ARG A 43 -6.87 -13.30 5.54
CA ARG A 43 -7.60 -12.70 4.43
C ARG A 43 -6.72 -12.41 3.22
N VAL A 44 -5.43 -12.10 3.43
CA VAL A 44 -4.48 -11.88 2.32
C VAL A 44 -4.16 -13.17 1.58
N ALA A 45 -4.18 -14.32 2.26
CA ALA A 45 -4.08 -15.64 1.63
C ALA A 45 -5.34 -16.04 0.82
N ALA A 46 -6.45 -15.30 0.98
CA ALA A 46 -7.75 -15.52 0.35
C ALA A 46 -7.95 -14.60 -0.89
N PRO A 47 -9.14 -14.62 -1.53
CA PRO A 47 -9.47 -13.87 -2.78
C PRO A 47 -9.12 -12.38 -2.80
N TRP A 48 -8.94 -11.74 -1.64
CA TRP A 48 -8.65 -10.30 -1.52
C TRP A 48 -7.31 -9.88 -2.11
N ALA A 49 -6.27 -10.72 -2.03
CA ALA A 49 -4.99 -10.43 -2.69
C ALA A 49 -5.13 -10.46 -4.22
N GLY A 50 -6.01 -11.32 -4.72
CA GLY A 50 -6.38 -11.35 -6.14
C GLY A 50 -7.22 -10.13 -6.54
N ALA A 51 -8.22 -9.78 -5.74
CA ALA A 51 -9.08 -8.62 -5.96
C ALA A 51 -8.27 -7.31 -5.88
N TYR A 52 -7.37 -7.18 -4.90
CA TYR A 52 -6.46 -6.04 -4.82
C TYR A 52 -5.62 -5.90 -6.10
N ARG A 53 -4.95 -6.99 -6.53
CA ARG A 53 -4.15 -6.98 -7.76
C ARG A 53 -4.97 -6.70 -9.01
N SER A 54 -6.22 -7.17 -9.06
CA SER A 54 -7.14 -6.92 -10.17
C SER A 54 -7.66 -5.48 -10.20
N ALA A 55 -8.03 -4.93 -9.04
CA ALA A 55 -8.55 -3.56 -8.91
C ALA A 55 -7.47 -2.51 -9.20
N PHE A 56 -6.22 -2.82 -8.86
CA PHE A 56 -5.09 -1.91 -9.01
C PHE A 56 -4.13 -2.35 -10.12
N ARG A 57 -4.63 -2.94 -11.22
CA ARG A 57 -3.81 -3.17 -12.42
C ARG A 57 -3.31 -1.84 -12.93
N GLY A 58 -2.01 -1.58 -12.76
CA GLY A 58 -1.36 -0.40 -13.28
C GLY A 58 -1.18 -0.49 -14.79
N THR A 59 -1.26 0.64 -15.45
CA THR A 59 -0.95 0.82 -16.87
C THR A 59 0.57 1.00 -17.10
N GLY A 60 1.38 1.02 -16.04
CA GLY A 60 2.84 1.11 -16.11
C GLY A 60 3.45 -0.23 -16.49
N LEU A 61 3.85 -0.37 -17.74
CA LEU A 61 4.68 -1.47 -18.21
C LEU A 61 6.13 -0.98 -18.27
N GLU A 62 6.97 -1.43 -17.35
CA GLU A 62 8.41 -1.21 -17.41
C GLU A 62 9.05 -2.23 -18.36
N PHE A 63 9.88 -1.75 -19.29
CA PHE A 63 10.63 -2.64 -20.16
C PHE A 63 11.61 -3.49 -19.33
N ALA A 64 11.37 -4.80 -19.30
CA ALA A 64 12.15 -5.75 -18.50
C ALA A 64 13.28 -6.41 -19.29
N GLY A 65 13.19 -6.39 -20.62
CA GLY A 65 14.18 -7.02 -21.49
C GLY A 65 13.58 -7.55 -22.78
N VAL A 66 14.35 -8.40 -23.45
CA VAL A 66 13.96 -9.06 -24.70
C VAL A 66 14.24 -10.55 -24.57
N ARG A 67 13.34 -11.38 -25.08
CA ARG A 67 13.56 -12.84 -25.24
C ARG A 67 13.30 -13.26 -26.66
N GLU A 68 13.73 -14.45 -27.00
CA GLU A 68 13.41 -15.06 -28.30
C GLU A 68 11.90 -15.31 -28.40
N TYR A 69 11.35 -15.09 -29.59
CA TYR A 69 9.93 -15.33 -29.91
C TYR A 69 9.61 -16.82 -29.81
N ALA A 70 8.49 -17.14 -29.19
CA ALA A 70 7.93 -18.48 -29.15
C ALA A 70 6.57 -18.51 -29.87
N PRO A 71 6.18 -19.63 -30.52
CA PRO A 71 4.86 -19.77 -31.11
C PRO A 71 3.75 -19.48 -30.09
N GLY A 72 2.84 -18.54 -30.43
CA GLY A 72 1.78 -18.07 -29.54
C GLY A 72 2.04 -16.70 -28.92
N ASP A 73 3.22 -16.11 -29.11
CA ASP A 73 3.47 -14.74 -28.69
C ASP A 73 2.75 -13.72 -29.58
N ASP A 74 2.36 -12.59 -28.99
CA ASP A 74 1.76 -11.47 -29.73
C ASP A 74 2.80 -10.86 -30.69
N SER A 75 2.49 -10.87 -31.99
CA SER A 75 3.32 -10.27 -33.02
C SER A 75 3.55 -8.76 -32.83
N ARG A 76 2.65 -8.07 -32.11
CA ARG A 76 2.79 -6.63 -31.79
C ARG A 76 3.90 -6.37 -30.77
N ALA A 77 4.27 -7.37 -29.99
CA ALA A 77 5.33 -7.28 -29.00
C ALA A 77 6.72 -7.53 -29.59
N VAL A 78 6.85 -7.83 -30.89
CA VAL A 78 8.13 -8.06 -31.57
C VAL A 78 8.98 -6.79 -31.55
N ASP A 79 10.23 -6.93 -31.11
CA ASP A 79 11.25 -5.88 -31.21
C ASP A 79 12.01 -6.00 -32.52
N TRP A 80 11.54 -5.27 -33.53
CA TRP A 80 12.14 -5.27 -34.86
C TRP A 80 13.59 -4.79 -34.90
N ARG A 81 13.99 -3.94 -33.95
CA ARG A 81 15.40 -3.46 -33.86
C ARG A 81 16.34 -4.58 -33.42
N VAL A 82 15.97 -5.31 -32.39
CA VAL A 82 16.76 -6.44 -31.91
C VAL A 82 16.73 -7.57 -32.96
N THR A 83 15.56 -7.86 -33.52
CA THR A 83 15.38 -8.86 -34.58
C THR A 83 16.28 -8.58 -35.77
N ALA A 84 16.33 -7.35 -36.26
CA ALA A 84 17.18 -6.96 -37.41
C ALA A 84 18.68 -7.11 -37.09
N ARG A 85 19.08 -6.87 -35.86
CA ARG A 85 20.48 -6.95 -35.43
C ARG A 85 20.94 -8.39 -35.19
N THR A 86 20.05 -9.23 -34.64
CA THR A 86 20.41 -10.60 -34.23
C THR A 86 20.06 -11.66 -35.29
N GLY A 87 19.21 -11.31 -36.25
CA GLY A 87 18.66 -12.28 -37.23
C GLY A 87 17.64 -13.25 -36.64
N ARG A 88 17.25 -13.10 -35.39
CA ARG A 88 16.27 -13.94 -34.68
C ARG A 88 15.10 -13.11 -34.21
N LEU A 89 13.87 -13.62 -34.36
CA LEU A 89 12.68 -12.95 -33.87
C LEU A 89 12.77 -12.80 -32.34
N ALA A 90 12.65 -11.56 -31.88
CA ALA A 90 12.76 -11.21 -30.46
C ALA A 90 11.51 -10.45 -30.00
N VAL A 91 11.02 -10.73 -28.81
CA VAL A 91 9.82 -10.14 -28.19
C VAL A 91 10.21 -9.30 -26.99
N ARG A 92 9.63 -8.11 -26.88
CA ARG A 92 9.79 -7.26 -25.70
C ARG A 92 9.09 -7.89 -24.50
N LEU A 93 9.83 -8.02 -23.42
CA LEU A 93 9.28 -8.37 -22.13
C LEU A 93 8.99 -7.09 -21.36
N TYR A 94 7.78 -6.98 -20.87
CA TYR A 94 7.37 -5.92 -19.96
C TYR A 94 7.11 -6.51 -18.60
N ARG A 95 7.57 -5.80 -17.56
CA ARG A 95 7.25 -6.08 -16.17
C ARG A 95 6.26 -5.05 -15.70
N GLU A 96 5.22 -5.49 -15.01
CA GLU A 96 4.29 -4.58 -14.34
C GLU A 96 5.05 -3.78 -13.28
N GLU A 97 5.05 -2.46 -13.39
CA GLU A 97 5.69 -1.58 -12.40
C GLU A 97 4.94 -1.71 -11.06
N ARG A 98 5.63 -2.27 -10.06
CA ARG A 98 5.08 -2.58 -8.74
C ARG A 98 5.62 -1.62 -7.67
N ASP A 99 5.63 -0.34 -7.95
CA ASP A 99 6.07 0.68 -6.99
C ASP A 99 4.95 1.68 -6.70
N ARG A 100 3.81 1.18 -6.26
CA ARG A 100 2.68 2.03 -5.91
C ARG A 100 2.74 2.46 -4.46
N THR A 101 2.09 3.57 -4.19
CA THR A 101 1.90 4.07 -2.84
C THR A 101 0.42 4.08 -2.51
N VAL A 102 0.05 3.33 -1.48
CA VAL A 102 -1.28 3.34 -0.88
C VAL A 102 -1.23 4.23 0.34
N LEU A 103 -1.93 5.35 0.30
CA LEU A 103 -2.09 6.25 1.43
C LEU A 103 -3.51 6.12 1.95
N PHE A 104 -3.66 5.58 3.15
CA PHE A 104 -4.92 5.61 3.87
C PHE A 104 -5.14 6.99 4.46
N VAL A 105 -6.35 7.50 4.33
CA VAL A 105 -6.80 8.73 4.98
C VAL A 105 -7.98 8.36 5.86
N VAL A 106 -7.81 8.50 7.16
CA VAL A 106 -8.81 8.06 8.15
C VAL A 106 -9.19 9.24 9.02
N ASP A 107 -10.48 9.52 9.06
CA ASP A 107 -11.07 10.40 10.09
C ASP A 107 -11.03 9.66 11.44
N ALA A 108 -10.48 10.30 12.46
CA ALA A 108 -10.44 9.80 13.82
C ALA A 108 -11.13 10.76 14.80
N SER A 109 -12.14 11.50 14.30
CA SER A 109 -13.00 12.34 15.12
C SER A 109 -13.81 11.49 16.12
N ALA A 110 -14.47 12.14 17.07
CA ALA A 110 -15.27 11.48 18.10
C ALA A 110 -16.39 10.59 17.53
N VAL A 111 -16.84 10.84 16.30
CA VAL A 111 -17.83 9.99 15.62
C VAL A 111 -17.31 8.56 15.41
N MET A 112 -16.00 8.36 15.27
CA MET A 112 -15.39 7.05 15.09
C MET A 112 -15.42 6.17 16.35
N GLU A 113 -15.75 6.74 17.50
CA GLU A 113 -16.02 5.98 18.74
C GLU A 113 -17.42 5.37 18.75
N ALA A 114 -18.32 5.81 17.86
CA ALA A 114 -19.61 5.18 17.71
C ALA A 114 -19.45 3.73 17.23
N GLY A 115 -20.33 2.85 17.71
CA GLY A 115 -20.29 1.45 17.33
C GLY A 115 -21.47 0.67 17.92
N SER A 116 -21.49 -0.63 17.66
CA SER A 116 -22.48 -1.55 18.23
C SER A 116 -21.74 -2.71 18.92
N GLY A 117 -22.17 -3.03 20.14
CA GLY A 117 -21.49 -4.01 20.98
C GLY A 117 -20.06 -3.58 21.33
N ASP A 118 -19.11 -4.52 21.20
CA ASP A 118 -17.70 -4.31 21.58
C ASP A 118 -16.84 -3.74 20.45
N ARG A 119 -17.44 -3.25 19.36
CA ARG A 119 -16.72 -2.77 18.18
C ARG A 119 -17.14 -1.36 17.81
N THR A 120 -16.15 -0.50 17.63
CA THR A 120 -16.32 0.87 17.13
C THR A 120 -16.08 0.97 15.63
N LEU A 121 -16.47 2.08 15.02
CA LEU A 121 -16.10 2.40 13.63
C LEU A 121 -14.59 2.49 13.47
N ARG A 122 -13.87 2.94 14.50
CA ARG A 122 -12.41 2.97 14.56
C ARG A 122 -11.80 1.57 14.45
N ASP A 123 -12.37 0.58 15.16
CA ASP A 123 -11.93 -0.82 15.03
C ASP A 123 -12.13 -1.36 13.62
N LEU A 124 -13.25 -1.03 13.00
CA LEU A 124 -13.55 -1.43 11.64
C LEU A 124 -12.59 -0.78 10.63
N ALA A 125 -12.29 0.51 10.80
CA ALA A 125 -11.30 1.21 9.98
C ALA A 125 -9.91 0.61 10.14
N ALA A 126 -9.48 0.31 11.37
CA ALA A 126 -8.20 -0.36 11.63
C ALA A 126 -8.12 -1.75 10.98
N GLU A 127 -9.21 -2.52 11.01
CA GLU A 127 -9.29 -3.83 10.34
C GLU A 127 -9.18 -3.70 8.81
N ALA A 128 -9.87 -2.72 8.23
CA ALA A 128 -9.81 -2.44 6.80
C ALA A 128 -8.38 -2.03 6.37
N VAL A 129 -7.77 -1.09 7.10
CA VAL A 129 -6.39 -0.63 6.87
C VAL A 129 -5.40 -1.78 6.99
N ALA A 130 -5.52 -2.62 8.03
CA ALA A 130 -4.65 -3.78 8.21
C ALA A 130 -4.78 -4.79 7.07
N THR A 131 -6.02 -5.07 6.62
CA THR A 131 -6.28 -6.05 5.56
C THR A 131 -5.79 -5.58 4.20
N ILE A 132 -6.17 -4.36 3.80
CA ILE A 132 -5.78 -3.78 2.51
C ILE A 132 -4.28 -3.48 2.49
N GLY A 133 -3.74 -2.95 3.61
CA GLY A 133 -2.32 -2.65 3.75
C GLY A 133 -1.44 -3.90 3.68
N ALA A 134 -1.88 -5.02 4.27
CA ALA A 134 -1.18 -6.29 4.13
C ALA A 134 -1.18 -6.80 2.70
N ALA A 135 -2.30 -6.68 1.96
CA ALA A 135 -2.37 -7.04 0.55
C ALA A 135 -1.48 -6.16 -0.32
N ALA A 136 -1.43 -4.85 -0.05
CA ALA A 136 -0.56 -3.90 -0.73
C ALA A 136 0.93 -4.23 -0.51
N LEU A 137 1.34 -4.44 0.74
CA LEU A 137 2.71 -4.84 1.07
C LEU A 137 3.10 -6.17 0.44
N ALA A 138 2.20 -7.17 0.44
CA ALA A 138 2.43 -8.45 -0.23
C ALA A 138 2.57 -8.31 -1.75
N SER A 139 2.01 -7.25 -2.33
CA SER A 139 2.17 -6.89 -3.74
C SER A 139 3.42 -6.04 -4.01
N GLY A 140 4.19 -5.67 -2.97
CA GLY A 140 5.40 -4.84 -3.08
C GLY A 140 5.12 -3.34 -3.08
N ASP A 141 3.91 -2.91 -2.76
CA ASP A 141 3.53 -1.51 -2.70
C ASP A 141 3.95 -0.86 -1.36
N ARG A 142 4.00 0.47 -1.33
CA ARG A 142 4.25 1.24 -0.11
C ARG A 142 2.93 1.57 0.57
N VAL A 143 2.90 1.50 1.90
CA VAL A 143 1.72 1.80 2.69
C VAL A 143 1.99 2.92 3.67
N GLY A 144 1.14 3.93 3.66
CA GLY A 144 1.15 5.08 4.56
C GLY A 144 -0.23 5.37 5.15
N LEU A 145 -0.28 6.21 6.18
CA LEU A 145 -1.50 6.62 6.85
C LEU A 145 -1.48 8.11 7.15
N LEU A 146 -2.57 8.77 6.84
CA LEU A 146 -2.93 10.10 7.33
C LEU A 146 -4.14 9.96 8.25
N VAL A 147 -3.97 10.29 9.51
CA VAL A 147 -5.08 10.36 10.48
C VAL A 147 -5.47 11.82 10.66
N TRP A 148 -6.74 12.09 10.53
CA TRP A 148 -7.29 13.42 10.79
C TRP A 148 -8.31 13.32 11.92
N ALA A 149 -8.13 14.15 12.95
CA ALA A 149 -9.08 14.30 14.05
C ALA A 149 -9.13 15.76 14.47
N ASP A 150 -10.26 16.43 14.26
CA ASP A 150 -10.47 17.85 14.58
C ASP A 150 -9.33 18.76 14.12
N ARG A 151 -8.42 19.09 15.03
CA ARG A 151 -7.23 19.92 14.77
C ARG A 151 -5.93 19.12 14.74
N ARG A 152 -5.98 17.80 14.96
CA ARG A 152 -4.80 16.93 15.00
C ARG A 152 -4.69 16.17 13.69
N VAL A 153 -3.49 16.19 13.13
CA VAL A 153 -3.16 15.42 11.94
C VAL A 153 -1.90 14.64 12.25
N ALA A 154 -1.97 13.33 12.15
CA ALA A 154 -0.80 12.46 12.23
C ALA A 154 -0.55 11.84 10.86
N LEU A 155 0.71 11.86 10.42
CA LEU A 155 1.13 11.30 9.14
C LEU A 155 2.19 10.23 9.35
N HIS A 156 1.90 9.02 8.90
CA HIS A 156 2.85 7.93 8.77
C HIS A 156 3.27 7.82 7.32
N ALA A 157 4.53 8.15 7.05
CA ALA A 157 5.07 8.14 5.69
C ALA A 157 4.98 6.76 5.04
N PRO A 158 4.66 6.67 3.74
CA PRO A 158 4.55 5.39 3.04
C PRO A 158 5.85 4.60 3.03
N ARG A 159 5.81 3.36 3.49
CA ARG A 159 6.96 2.44 3.55
C ARG A 159 6.56 1.04 3.12
N ARG A 160 7.56 0.22 2.68
CA ARG A 160 7.39 -1.19 2.28
C ARG A 160 7.70 -2.19 3.39
N ARG A 161 7.59 -1.81 4.63
CA ARG A 161 7.99 -2.68 5.76
C ARG A 161 6.75 -3.13 6.54
N PRO A 162 6.65 -4.43 6.90
CA PRO A 162 5.56 -4.93 7.74
C PRO A 162 5.41 -4.18 9.06
N GLU A 163 6.54 -3.73 9.65
CA GLU A 163 6.55 -2.95 10.89
C GLU A 163 5.83 -1.61 10.72
N SER A 164 5.86 -1.04 9.51
CA SER A 164 5.13 0.19 9.21
C SER A 164 3.62 -0.01 9.26
N LEU A 165 3.13 -1.17 8.80
CA LEU A 165 1.71 -1.50 8.89
C LEU A 165 1.26 -1.67 10.35
N LEU A 166 2.10 -2.28 11.17
CA LEU A 166 1.84 -2.40 12.61
C LEU A 166 1.75 -1.01 13.28
N ALA A 167 2.71 -0.12 12.98
CA ALA A 167 2.70 1.25 13.49
C ALA A 167 1.46 2.03 13.04
N ILE A 168 1.06 1.90 11.78
CA ILE A 168 -0.15 2.51 11.21
C ILE A 168 -1.40 2.00 11.91
N THR A 169 -1.55 0.69 12.06
CA THR A 169 -2.73 0.07 12.70
C THR A 169 -2.81 0.46 14.18
N ARG A 170 -1.66 0.52 14.85
CA ARG A 170 -1.58 0.98 16.24
C ARG A 170 -2.04 2.43 16.38
N ALA A 171 -1.59 3.32 15.51
CA ALA A 171 -1.96 4.74 15.53
C ALA A 171 -3.46 4.97 15.34
N LEU A 172 -4.18 4.05 14.72
CA LEU A 172 -5.63 4.11 14.60
C LEU A 172 -6.37 3.63 15.86
N LEU A 173 -5.74 2.79 16.67
CA LEU A 173 -6.38 2.20 17.87
C LEU A 173 -6.05 2.98 19.15
N THR A 174 -5.15 3.94 19.10
CA THR A 174 -4.78 4.86 20.21
C THR A 174 -5.45 6.20 20.06
#